data_cb711fb32de6c44e7690bcaace9d69f9
#
_entry.id   cb711fb32de6c44e7690bcaace9d69f9
#
_cell.length_a   1.000
_cell.length_b   1.000
_cell.length_c   1.000
_cell.angle_alpha   90.00
_cell.angle_beta   90.00
_cell.angle_gamma   90.00
#
_symmetry.space_group_name_H-M   'P 1'
#
loop_
_entity.id
_entity.type
_entity.pdbx_description
1 polymer ?
#
loop_
_entity_poly.entity_id
_entity_poly.type
_entity_poly.pdbx_seq_one_letter_code
_entity_poly.pdbx_strand_id
1 'polypeptide(L)'
;MKKITYLILTAIFFSCESNKEVQEVNLYSQRHYAVDELQYENFTKLTGIKVNVTKANADELIQRLKNEGDKTEADLFITVDVGKLWQAGNMGLLQNINSDIINPGINPILLDKNNFWIPVTYRSRILVYSNERVNKSELSTYEDLANEKWKNRILVRSSSNSYNQALMSSLVANLGIEETQKWSDAIVKNFARDPKGN
;
A
#
# COMPACT_ATOMS: atom_id res chain seq x y z
N MET A 1 -28.19 -8.74 -82.94
CA MET A 1 -26.90 -8.67 -82.21
C MET A 1 -27.20 -8.24 -80.75
N LYS A 2 -27.26 -9.20 -79.86
CA LYS A 2 -27.54 -8.94 -78.41
C LYS A 2 -26.23 -8.77 -77.69
N LYS A 3 -26.02 -7.59 -77.13
CA LYS A 3 -24.87 -7.31 -76.22
C LYS A 3 -25.20 -7.82 -74.83
N ILE A 4 -24.48 -8.83 -74.38
CA ILE A 4 -24.54 -9.32 -72.97
C ILE A 4 -23.61 -8.52 -72.16
N THR A 5 -24.14 -7.70 -71.25
CA THR A 5 -23.35 -6.92 -70.25
C THR A 5 -23.13 -7.79 -69.04
N TYR A 6 -21.89 -8.23 -68.77
CA TYR A 6 -21.52 -8.93 -67.51
C TYR A 6 -21.39 -7.92 -66.41
N LEU A 7 -22.28 -8.00 -65.42
CA LEU A 7 -22.21 -7.25 -64.19
C LEU A 7 -21.31 -8.03 -63.22
N ILE A 8 -20.07 -7.61 -63.04
CA ILE A 8 -19.16 -8.18 -62.05
C ILE A 8 -19.51 -7.61 -60.68
N LEU A 9 -20.20 -8.45 -59.88
CA LEU A 9 -20.51 -8.12 -58.49
C LEU A 9 -19.27 -8.37 -57.64
N THR A 10 -18.48 -7.32 -57.36
CA THR A 10 -17.32 -7.38 -56.47
C THR A 10 -17.82 -7.41 -55.03
N ALA A 11 -17.88 -8.60 -54.42
CA ALA A 11 -18.17 -8.74 -53.01
C ALA A 11 -16.94 -8.25 -52.20
N ILE A 12 -17.01 -7.05 -51.62
CA ILE A 12 -16.05 -6.52 -50.66
C ILE A 12 -16.33 -7.21 -49.34
N PHE A 13 -15.55 -8.24 -49.02
CA PHE A 13 -15.52 -8.79 -47.68
C PHE A 13 -14.89 -7.75 -46.76
N PHE A 14 -15.70 -6.98 -46.03
CA PHE A 14 -15.28 -6.27 -44.87
C PHE A 14 -14.93 -7.33 -43.82
N SER A 15 -13.66 -7.71 -43.76
CA SER A 15 -13.10 -8.41 -42.63
C SER A 15 -13.16 -7.45 -41.42
N CYS A 16 -14.18 -7.59 -40.60
CA CYS A 16 -14.23 -6.96 -39.30
C CYS A 16 -13.20 -7.69 -38.43
N GLU A 17 -11.96 -7.23 -38.49
CA GLU A 17 -10.97 -7.62 -37.50
C GLU A 17 -11.53 -7.12 -36.16
N SER A 18 -12.06 -8.03 -35.36
CA SER A 18 -12.45 -7.78 -33.97
C SER A 18 -11.17 -7.42 -33.24
N ASN A 19 -10.85 -6.13 -33.12
CA ASN A 19 -9.91 -5.65 -32.15
C ASN A 19 -10.40 -6.17 -30.81
N LYS A 20 -9.82 -7.25 -30.31
CA LYS A 20 -10.01 -7.64 -28.92
C LYS A 20 -9.48 -6.48 -28.10
N GLU A 21 -10.38 -5.72 -27.53
CA GLU A 21 -10.05 -4.69 -26.55
C GLU A 21 -9.18 -5.35 -25.49
N VAL A 22 -7.93 -4.91 -25.41
CA VAL A 22 -7.00 -5.47 -24.41
C VAL A 22 -7.54 -5.02 -23.06
N GLN A 23 -8.01 -5.97 -22.27
CA GLN A 23 -8.44 -5.67 -20.92
C GLN A 23 -7.23 -5.18 -20.12
N GLU A 24 -7.40 -4.11 -19.36
CA GLU A 24 -6.35 -3.55 -18.54
C GLU A 24 -6.88 -3.15 -17.16
N VAL A 25 -5.96 -3.08 -16.20
CA VAL A 25 -6.20 -2.60 -14.84
C VAL A 25 -5.16 -1.54 -14.49
N ASN A 26 -5.62 -0.42 -13.96
CA ASN A 26 -4.81 0.74 -13.60
C ASN A 26 -4.57 0.75 -12.09
N LEU A 27 -3.31 0.60 -11.70
CA LEU A 27 -2.86 0.46 -10.34
C LEU A 27 -2.11 1.71 -9.88
N TYR A 28 -2.61 2.39 -8.86
CA TYR A 28 -1.86 3.42 -8.13
C TYR A 28 -1.10 2.76 -6.98
N SER A 29 0.23 2.83 -7.01
CA SER A 29 1.08 2.06 -6.10
C SER A 29 2.16 2.89 -5.43
N GLN A 30 2.20 2.84 -4.09
CA GLN A 30 3.35 3.33 -3.31
C GLN A 30 4.49 2.31 -3.29
N ARG A 31 4.27 1.08 -3.74
CA ARG A 31 5.26 0.02 -3.70
C ARG A 31 6.30 0.21 -4.82
N HIS A 32 7.54 -0.21 -4.56
CA HIS A 32 8.68 0.03 -5.47
C HIS A 32 9.66 -1.15 -5.53
N TYR A 33 9.22 -2.33 -5.11
CA TYR A 33 10.09 -3.52 -5.11
C TYR A 33 10.06 -4.22 -6.47
N ALA A 34 11.21 -4.74 -6.92
CA ALA A 34 11.29 -5.48 -8.18
C ALA A 34 10.36 -6.72 -8.22
N VAL A 35 10.09 -7.34 -7.07
CA VAL A 35 9.18 -8.47 -6.98
C VAL A 35 7.73 -8.09 -7.33
N ASP A 36 7.33 -6.84 -7.12
CA ASP A 36 5.99 -6.38 -7.47
C ASP A 36 5.81 -6.37 -9.00
N GLU A 37 6.81 -5.89 -9.75
CA GLU A 37 6.80 -5.91 -11.22
C GLU A 37 6.66 -7.33 -11.75
N LEU A 38 7.41 -8.27 -11.18
CA LEU A 38 7.34 -9.67 -11.56
C LEU A 38 5.94 -10.26 -11.33
N GLN A 39 5.25 -9.87 -10.24
CA GLN A 39 3.87 -10.29 -9.98
C GLN A 39 2.88 -9.71 -11.01
N TYR A 40 3.03 -8.45 -11.38
CA TYR A 40 2.19 -7.81 -12.40
C TYR A 40 2.39 -8.46 -13.78
N GLU A 41 3.63 -8.74 -14.15
CA GLU A 41 3.94 -9.48 -15.39
C GLU A 41 3.34 -10.88 -15.39
N ASN A 42 3.46 -11.62 -14.27
CA ASN A 42 2.90 -12.95 -14.13
C ASN A 42 1.37 -12.93 -14.23
N PHE A 43 0.72 -11.95 -13.60
CA PHE A 43 -0.72 -11.75 -13.72
C PHE A 43 -1.12 -11.53 -15.17
N THR A 44 -0.43 -10.64 -15.88
CA THR A 44 -0.69 -10.38 -17.30
C THR A 44 -0.49 -11.64 -18.16
N LYS A 45 0.56 -12.42 -17.91
CA LYS A 45 0.81 -13.69 -18.63
C LYS A 45 -0.28 -14.72 -18.41
N LEU A 46 -0.82 -14.80 -17.19
CA LEU A 46 -1.85 -15.77 -16.82
C LEU A 46 -3.25 -15.41 -17.31
N THR A 47 -3.57 -14.12 -17.31
CA THR A 47 -4.94 -13.63 -17.56
C THR A 47 -5.14 -12.96 -18.90
N GLY A 48 -4.06 -12.48 -19.52
CA GLY A 48 -4.13 -11.58 -20.67
C GLY A 48 -4.48 -10.13 -20.31
N ILE A 49 -4.74 -9.81 -19.04
CA ILE A 49 -5.09 -8.47 -18.57
C ILE A 49 -3.79 -7.70 -18.31
N LYS A 50 -3.65 -6.54 -18.94
CA LYS A 50 -2.48 -5.68 -18.79
C LYS A 50 -2.57 -4.90 -17.47
N VAL A 51 -1.46 -4.81 -16.73
CA VAL A 51 -1.36 -3.98 -15.52
C VAL A 51 -0.60 -2.70 -15.83
N ASN A 52 -1.27 -1.56 -15.71
CA ASN A 52 -0.67 -0.23 -15.83
C ASN A 52 -0.39 0.30 -14.42
N VAL A 53 0.86 0.65 -14.12
CA VAL A 53 1.24 1.06 -12.76
C VAL A 53 1.67 2.52 -12.73
N THR A 54 0.97 3.33 -11.94
CA THR A 54 1.38 4.69 -11.58
C THR A 54 2.02 4.66 -10.20
N LYS A 55 3.31 5.01 -10.12
CA LYS A 55 4.09 4.99 -8.87
C LYS A 55 4.28 6.40 -8.31
N ALA A 56 3.92 6.59 -7.04
CA ALA A 56 4.24 7.78 -6.26
C ALA A 56 4.15 7.47 -4.76
N ASN A 57 4.43 8.44 -3.89
CA ASN A 57 4.16 8.24 -2.46
C ASN A 57 2.64 8.26 -2.17
N ALA A 58 2.24 7.71 -1.02
CA ALA A 58 0.80 7.54 -0.72
C ALA A 58 0.04 8.87 -0.66
N ASP A 59 0.65 9.94 -0.13
CA ASP A 59 -0.02 11.24 -0.02
C ASP A 59 -0.27 11.88 -1.40
N GLU A 60 0.70 11.74 -2.31
CA GLU A 60 0.54 12.19 -3.71
C GLU A 60 -0.57 11.41 -4.42
N LEU A 61 -0.61 10.08 -4.24
CA LEU A 61 -1.64 9.24 -4.85
C LEU A 61 -3.04 9.52 -4.28
N ILE A 62 -3.16 9.73 -2.96
CA ILE A 62 -4.43 10.12 -2.33
C ILE A 62 -4.88 11.50 -2.85
N GLN A 63 -3.96 12.45 -2.94
CA GLN A 63 -4.30 13.78 -3.48
C GLN A 63 -4.70 13.70 -4.97
N ARG A 64 -4.05 12.84 -5.74
CA ARG A 64 -4.40 12.58 -7.14
C ARG A 64 -5.80 12.00 -7.26
N LEU A 65 -6.11 10.93 -6.51
CA LEU A 65 -7.46 10.34 -6.45
C LEU A 65 -8.52 11.38 -6.10
N LYS A 66 -8.23 12.24 -5.11
CA LYS A 66 -9.13 13.34 -4.72
C LYS A 66 -9.37 14.32 -5.85
N ASN A 67 -8.34 14.70 -6.59
CA ASN A 67 -8.43 15.68 -7.67
C ASN A 67 -9.13 15.12 -8.90
N GLU A 68 -8.93 13.85 -9.19
CA GLU A 68 -9.57 13.13 -10.30
C GLU A 68 -11.05 12.83 -10.02
N GLY A 69 -11.38 12.55 -8.75
CA GLY A 69 -12.75 12.22 -8.33
C GLY A 69 -13.33 11.07 -9.16
N ASP A 70 -14.56 11.25 -9.64
CA ASP A 70 -15.27 10.24 -10.46
C ASP A 70 -14.65 10.00 -11.86
N LYS A 71 -13.62 10.79 -12.20
CA LYS A 71 -12.89 10.64 -13.47
C LYS A 71 -11.55 9.93 -13.30
N THR A 72 -11.29 9.39 -12.12
CA THR A 72 -10.06 8.64 -11.91
C THR A 72 -9.99 7.42 -12.83
N GLU A 73 -8.83 7.18 -13.40
CA GLU A 73 -8.55 5.97 -14.15
C GLU A 73 -8.08 4.82 -13.25
N ALA A 74 -7.84 5.10 -11.96
CA ALA A 74 -7.35 4.09 -11.03
C ALA A 74 -8.45 3.09 -10.66
N ASP A 75 -8.20 1.82 -10.94
CA ASP A 75 -9.03 0.70 -10.50
C ASP A 75 -8.63 0.23 -9.09
N LEU A 76 -7.34 0.30 -8.78
CA LEU A 76 -6.78 -0.18 -7.51
C LEU A 76 -5.78 0.82 -6.94
N PHE A 77 -5.77 0.92 -5.60
CA PHE A 77 -4.78 1.68 -4.83
C PHE A 77 -4.04 0.76 -3.86
N ILE A 78 -2.71 0.65 -3.99
CA ILE A 78 -1.85 -0.14 -3.09
C ILE A 78 -0.92 0.78 -2.32
N THR A 79 -0.96 0.69 -1.00
CA THR A 79 -0.05 1.39 -0.10
C THR A 79 0.60 0.41 0.88
N VAL A 80 1.62 0.88 1.61
CA VAL A 80 2.40 0.05 2.54
C VAL A 80 1.91 0.09 3.98
N ASP A 81 0.89 0.92 4.26
CA ASP A 81 0.39 1.14 5.62
C ASP A 81 -1.12 1.38 5.64
N VAL A 82 -1.80 0.75 6.60
CA VAL A 82 -3.25 0.84 6.77
C VAL A 82 -3.74 2.25 7.09
N GLY A 83 -2.91 3.08 7.74
CA GLY A 83 -3.27 4.47 8.06
C GLY A 83 -3.58 5.30 6.81
N LYS A 84 -2.89 5.03 5.69
CA LYS A 84 -3.16 5.69 4.40
C LYS A 84 -4.44 5.18 3.75
N LEU A 85 -4.76 3.90 3.89
CA LEU A 85 -6.04 3.34 3.44
C LEU A 85 -7.20 3.89 4.26
N TRP A 86 -7.05 3.97 5.58
CA TRP A 86 -8.02 4.60 6.47
C TRP A 86 -8.28 6.08 6.07
N GLN A 87 -7.21 6.83 5.80
CA GLN A 87 -7.31 8.21 5.32
C GLN A 87 -8.09 8.30 4.01
N ALA A 88 -7.75 7.48 3.01
CA ALA A 88 -8.45 7.43 1.73
C ALA A 88 -9.93 7.03 1.88
N GLY A 89 -10.22 6.03 2.73
CA GLY A 89 -11.59 5.61 3.05
C GLY A 89 -12.43 6.73 3.69
N ASN A 90 -11.88 7.45 4.67
CA ASN A 90 -12.56 8.58 5.31
C ASN A 90 -12.79 9.77 4.37
N MET A 91 -12.02 9.88 3.31
CA MET A 91 -12.23 10.89 2.26
C MET A 91 -13.22 10.44 1.19
N GLY A 92 -13.80 9.23 1.31
CA GLY A 92 -14.74 8.67 0.33
C GLY A 92 -14.10 8.28 -1.01
N LEU A 93 -12.78 8.01 -1.02
CA LEU A 93 -12.04 7.68 -2.24
C LEU A 93 -12.00 6.18 -2.55
N LEU A 94 -12.52 5.35 -1.67
CA LEU A 94 -12.52 3.89 -1.80
C LEU A 94 -13.94 3.34 -1.89
N GLN A 95 -14.11 2.27 -2.66
CA GLN A 95 -15.36 1.53 -2.73
C GLN A 95 -15.31 0.29 -1.83
N ASN A 96 -16.48 -0.20 -1.48
CA ASN A 96 -16.62 -1.46 -0.76
C ASN A 96 -16.23 -2.66 -1.65
N ILE A 97 -15.38 -3.54 -1.13
CA ILE A 97 -14.91 -4.73 -1.81
C ILE A 97 -15.68 -5.94 -1.26
N ASN A 98 -16.50 -6.55 -2.11
CA ASN A 98 -17.16 -7.81 -1.82
C ASN A 98 -16.58 -8.91 -2.71
N SER A 99 -15.93 -9.90 -2.11
CA SER A 99 -15.34 -11.01 -2.86
C SER A 99 -15.34 -12.30 -2.03
N ASP A 100 -16.08 -13.28 -2.48
CA ASP A 100 -16.11 -14.60 -1.87
C ASP A 100 -14.80 -15.39 -2.06
N ILE A 101 -13.93 -14.93 -2.97
CA ILE A 101 -12.65 -15.57 -3.25
C ILE A 101 -11.57 -15.06 -2.30
N ILE A 102 -11.57 -13.77 -1.98
CA ILE A 102 -10.49 -13.10 -1.22
C ILE A 102 -10.71 -13.24 0.29
N ASN A 103 -11.93 -13.00 0.75
CA ASN A 103 -12.25 -12.91 2.17
C ASN A 103 -11.96 -14.18 2.99
N PRO A 104 -12.20 -15.40 2.49
CA PRO A 104 -11.99 -16.62 3.29
C PRO A 104 -10.54 -16.89 3.69
N GLY A 105 -9.57 -16.32 2.97
CA GLY A 105 -8.13 -16.53 3.25
C GLY A 105 -7.52 -15.54 4.23
N ILE A 106 -8.26 -14.53 4.70
CA ILE A 106 -7.72 -13.43 5.53
C ILE A 106 -8.18 -13.56 6.96
N ASN A 107 -7.27 -13.35 7.92
CA ASN A 107 -7.64 -13.29 9.33
C ASN A 107 -8.65 -12.13 9.55
N PRO A 108 -9.85 -12.41 10.08
CA PRO A 108 -10.92 -11.41 10.25
C PRO A 108 -10.50 -10.16 11.03
N ILE A 109 -9.57 -10.28 11.98
CA ILE A 109 -9.08 -9.14 12.78
C ILE A 109 -8.33 -8.10 11.93
N LEU A 110 -7.86 -8.48 10.74
CA LEU A 110 -7.12 -7.62 9.84
C LEU A 110 -8.01 -6.98 8.75
N LEU A 111 -9.26 -7.45 8.65
CA LEU A 111 -10.22 -6.90 7.68
C LEU A 111 -10.72 -5.53 8.13
N ASP A 112 -10.95 -4.66 7.17
CA ASP A 112 -11.67 -3.41 7.42
C ASP A 112 -13.15 -3.68 7.69
N LYS A 113 -13.72 -2.99 8.69
CA LYS A 113 -15.13 -3.14 9.08
C LYS A 113 -16.11 -2.76 7.95
N ASN A 114 -15.69 -1.86 7.07
CA ASN A 114 -16.46 -1.38 5.93
C ASN A 114 -16.06 -2.05 4.61
N ASN A 115 -15.12 -3.00 4.65
CA ASN A 115 -14.57 -3.68 3.47
C ASN A 115 -13.97 -2.72 2.41
N PHE A 116 -13.44 -1.58 2.81
CA PHE A 116 -12.80 -0.64 1.87
C PHE A 116 -11.42 -1.06 1.43
N TRP A 117 -10.75 -1.95 2.19
CA TRP A 117 -9.43 -2.46 1.82
C TRP A 117 -9.23 -3.90 2.28
N ILE A 118 -8.25 -4.53 1.67
CA ILE A 118 -7.84 -5.91 1.94
C ILE A 118 -6.36 -5.91 2.29
N PRO A 119 -5.94 -6.51 3.43
CA PRO A 119 -4.54 -6.67 3.77
C PRO A 119 -3.93 -7.80 2.94
N VAL A 120 -2.85 -7.52 2.21
CA VAL A 120 -2.10 -8.53 1.45
C VAL A 120 -0.84 -9.00 2.20
N THR A 121 -0.33 -8.19 3.13
CA THR A 121 0.81 -8.52 4.00
C THR A 121 0.68 -7.80 5.33
N TYR A 122 1.37 -8.30 6.36
CA TYR A 122 1.53 -7.60 7.63
C TYR A 122 2.99 -7.51 8.05
N ARG A 123 3.29 -6.57 8.95
CA ARG A 123 4.62 -6.36 9.50
C ARG A 123 4.53 -6.15 11.00
N SER A 124 5.53 -6.67 11.71
CA SER A 124 5.72 -6.37 13.12
C SER A 124 6.81 -5.32 13.32
N ARG A 125 6.62 -4.42 14.28
CA ARG A 125 7.67 -3.53 14.75
C ARG A 125 8.44 -4.26 15.84
N ILE A 126 9.72 -4.44 15.63
CA ILE A 126 10.60 -5.16 16.56
C ILE A 126 11.77 -4.28 16.98
N LEU A 127 12.34 -4.59 18.13
CA LEU A 127 13.61 -4.02 18.57
C LEU A 127 14.75 -4.75 17.87
N VAL A 128 15.62 -4.01 17.21
CA VAL A 128 16.84 -4.52 16.59
C VAL A 128 18.02 -3.92 17.33
N TYR A 129 19.01 -4.72 17.64
CA TYR A 129 20.17 -4.30 18.44
C TYR A 129 21.49 -4.77 17.83
N SER A 130 22.56 -4.04 18.16
CA SER A 130 23.93 -4.44 17.82
C SER A 130 24.44 -5.47 18.84
N ASN A 131 24.78 -6.67 18.38
CA ASN A 131 25.32 -7.74 19.22
C ASN A 131 26.64 -7.37 19.91
N GLU A 132 27.37 -6.40 19.35
CA GLU A 132 28.65 -5.92 19.91
C GLU A 132 28.45 -4.91 21.05
N ARG A 133 27.30 -4.22 21.10
CA ARG A 133 27.08 -3.07 21.98
C ARG A 133 25.97 -3.24 22.99
N VAL A 134 25.11 -4.23 22.80
CA VAL A 134 23.93 -4.47 23.63
C VAL A 134 23.82 -5.95 23.91
N ASN A 135 23.70 -6.31 25.19
CA ASN A 135 23.38 -7.68 25.55
C ASN A 135 21.86 -7.91 25.38
N LYS A 136 21.47 -9.04 24.80
CA LYS A 136 20.08 -9.42 24.63
C LYS A 136 19.27 -9.34 25.94
N SER A 137 19.87 -9.66 27.06
CA SER A 137 19.25 -9.60 28.40
C SER A 137 18.91 -8.20 28.89
N GLU A 138 19.46 -7.14 28.24
CA GLU A 138 19.12 -5.75 28.55
C GLU A 138 17.78 -5.33 27.92
N LEU A 139 17.33 -6.06 26.87
CA LEU A 139 16.13 -5.74 26.11
C LEU A 139 14.89 -6.34 26.76
N SER A 140 13.79 -5.58 26.75
CA SER A 140 12.50 -6.05 27.23
C SER A 140 11.36 -5.53 26.33
N THR A 141 10.70 -4.46 26.72
CA THR A 141 9.53 -3.89 26.01
C THR A 141 9.84 -2.55 25.34
N TYR A 142 8.88 -2.03 24.59
CA TYR A 142 8.97 -0.67 24.05
C TYR A 142 9.01 0.40 25.15
N GLU A 143 8.26 0.17 26.23
CA GLU A 143 8.20 1.09 27.38
C GLU A 143 9.57 1.22 28.05
N ASP A 144 10.33 0.14 28.14
CA ASP A 144 11.69 0.13 28.72
C ASP A 144 12.67 1.02 27.95
N LEU A 145 12.42 1.31 26.66
CA LEU A 145 13.26 2.22 25.88
C LEU A 145 13.24 3.66 26.39
N ALA A 146 12.26 4.04 27.20
CA ALA A 146 12.21 5.32 27.89
C ALA A 146 13.20 5.39 29.08
N ASN A 147 13.78 4.27 29.51
CA ASN A 147 14.69 4.21 30.61
C ASN A 147 16.04 4.89 30.30
N GLU A 148 16.61 5.60 31.27
CA GLU A 148 17.85 6.35 31.12
C GLU A 148 19.07 5.48 30.75
N LYS A 149 19.03 4.16 31.02
CA LYS A 149 20.08 3.21 30.59
C LYS A 149 20.30 3.22 29.06
N TRP A 150 19.32 3.69 28.28
CA TRP A 150 19.36 3.78 26.83
C TRP A 150 19.86 5.13 26.30
N LYS A 151 20.29 6.04 27.17
CA LYS A 151 20.76 7.38 26.78
C LYS A 151 21.84 7.32 25.70
N ASN A 152 21.64 8.06 24.60
CA ASN A 152 22.49 8.08 23.40
C ASN A 152 22.70 6.71 22.73
N ARG A 153 21.75 5.78 22.89
CA ARG A 153 21.87 4.41 22.34
C ARG A 153 20.75 4.07 21.36
N ILE A 154 19.73 4.89 21.22
CA ILE A 154 18.55 4.60 20.41
C ILE A 154 18.64 5.30 19.05
N LEU A 155 18.35 4.56 17.99
CA LEU A 155 18.16 5.05 16.63
C LEU A 155 16.74 4.80 16.17
N VAL A 156 16.06 5.84 15.71
CA VAL A 156 14.70 5.76 15.15
C VAL A 156 14.61 6.50 13.82
N ARG A 157 13.60 6.19 13.06
CA ARG A 157 13.23 6.98 11.86
C ARG A 157 12.50 8.25 12.26
N SER A 158 12.40 9.20 11.32
CA SER A 158 11.60 10.42 11.50
C SER A 158 10.14 10.11 11.83
N SER A 159 9.53 10.94 12.66
CA SER A 159 8.08 10.92 12.98
C SER A 159 7.18 11.18 11.77
N SER A 160 7.70 11.77 10.70
CA SER A 160 6.98 11.91 9.43
C SER A 160 6.80 10.58 8.69
N ASN A 161 7.52 9.53 9.10
CA ASN A 161 7.42 8.22 8.48
C ASN A 161 6.18 7.46 8.98
N SER A 162 5.37 6.94 8.04
CA SER A 162 4.13 6.21 8.35
C SER A 162 4.34 5.03 9.30
N TYR A 163 5.51 4.38 9.26
CA TYR A 163 5.81 3.27 10.16
C TYR A 163 5.98 3.71 11.63
N ASN A 164 6.56 4.88 11.87
CA ASN A 164 6.62 5.44 13.23
C ASN A 164 5.26 5.98 13.67
N GLN A 165 4.49 6.54 12.75
CA GLN A 165 3.11 6.96 13.04
C GLN A 165 2.25 5.75 13.46
N ALA A 166 2.37 4.61 12.76
CA ALA A 166 1.69 3.37 13.12
C ALA A 166 2.15 2.83 14.48
N LEU A 167 3.45 2.90 14.82
CA LEU A 167 3.94 2.55 16.14
C LEU A 167 3.34 3.44 17.23
N MET A 168 3.37 4.75 17.04
CA MET A 168 2.78 5.70 18.00
C MET A 168 1.27 5.47 18.18
N SER A 169 0.54 5.21 17.09
CA SER A 169 -0.88 4.86 17.16
C SER A 169 -1.13 3.59 17.96
N SER A 170 -0.27 2.58 17.81
CA SER A 170 -0.33 1.35 18.61
C SER A 170 -0.06 1.61 20.08
N LEU A 171 0.92 2.43 20.41
CA LEU A 171 1.19 2.80 21.82
C LEU A 171 0.03 3.57 22.44
N VAL A 172 -0.54 4.53 21.71
CA VAL A 172 -1.74 5.26 22.15
C VAL A 172 -2.90 4.32 22.41
N ALA A 173 -3.13 3.35 21.53
CA ALA A 173 -4.21 2.38 21.68
C ALA A 173 -4.05 1.46 22.89
N ASN A 174 -2.80 1.13 23.26
CA ASN A 174 -2.51 0.19 24.35
C ASN A 174 -2.26 0.89 25.71
N LEU A 175 -1.64 2.06 25.70
CA LEU A 175 -1.21 2.76 26.92
C LEU A 175 -2.06 4.01 27.22
N GLY A 176 -2.81 4.50 26.23
CA GLY A 176 -3.48 5.79 26.29
C GLY A 176 -2.56 6.96 25.91
N ILE A 177 -3.17 8.13 25.68
CA ILE A 177 -2.48 9.32 25.18
C ILE A 177 -1.45 9.84 26.19
N GLU A 178 -1.82 9.95 27.48
CA GLU A 178 -0.95 10.53 28.50
C GLU A 178 0.33 9.73 28.72
N GLU A 179 0.21 8.40 28.86
CA GLU A 179 1.37 7.53 29.05
C GLU A 179 2.24 7.46 27.81
N THR A 180 1.64 7.46 26.62
CA THR A 180 2.38 7.52 25.35
C THR A 180 3.14 8.84 25.22
N GLN A 181 2.56 9.96 25.64
CA GLN A 181 3.25 11.26 25.66
C GLN A 181 4.46 11.24 26.59
N LYS A 182 4.30 10.77 27.83
CA LYS A 182 5.40 10.62 28.79
C LYS A 182 6.53 9.73 28.23
N TRP A 183 6.15 8.61 27.63
CA TRP A 183 7.10 7.71 27.00
C TRP A 183 7.83 8.40 25.82
N SER A 184 7.11 9.13 24.97
CA SER A 184 7.68 9.87 23.86
C SER A 184 8.69 10.93 24.30
N ASP A 185 8.36 11.69 25.34
CA ASP A 185 9.23 12.72 25.91
C ASP A 185 10.51 12.12 26.54
N ALA A 186 10.39 10.92 27.08
CA ALA A 186 11.51 10.21 27.68
C ALA A 186 12.43 9.56 26.63
N ILE A 187 11.87 8.88 25.63
CA ILE A 187 12.67 8.18 24.62
C ILE A 187 13.48 9.14 23.74
N VAL A 188 12.97 10.35 23.47
CA VAL A 188 13.69 11.38 22.70
C VAL A 188 15.03 11.72 23.36
N LYS A 189 15.11 11.73 24.69
CA LYS A 189 16.35 11.99 25.46
C LYS A 189 17.39 10.87 25.29
N ASN A 190 16.94 9.69 24.82
CA ASN A 190 17.77 8.52 24.62
C ASN A 190 18.27 8.36 23.18
N PHE A 191 17.88 9.25 22.27
CA PHE A 191 18.33 9.20 20.88
C PHE A 191 19.84 9.47 20.76
N ALA A 192 20.51 8.63 19.99
CA ALA A 192 21.93 8.78 19.69
C ALA A 192 22.19 9.89 18.66
N ARG A 193 21.18 10.26 17.90
CA ARG A 193 21.18 11.36 16.91
C ARG A 193 19.76 11.74 16.55
N ASP A 194 19.59 12.86 15.88
CA ASP A 194 18.31 13.27 15.33
C ASP A 194 17.73 12.20 14.39
N PRO A 195 16.43 11.90 14.51
CA PRO A 195 15.76 10.97 13.62
C PRO A 195 15.83 11.41 12.16
N LYS A 196 16.18 10.48 11.29
CA LYS A 196 16.28 10.73 9.83
C LYS A 196 15.41 9.72 9.08
N GLY A 197 15.17 9.99 7.79
CA GLY A 197 14.68 9.00 6.84
C GLY A 197 15.70 7.87 6.64
N ASN A 198 15.36 6.95 5.77
CA ASN A 198 16.33 5.93 5.34
C ASN A 198 17.41 6.56 4.48
#